data_a06abf38ab09852632e5dd60871310a0
#
_entry.id   a06abf38ab09852632e5dd60871310a0
#
_cell.length_a   1.000
_cell.length_b   1.000
_cell.length_c   1.000
_cell.angle_alpha   90.00
_cell.angle_beta   90.00
_cell.angle_gamma   90.00
#
_symmetry.space_group_name_H-M   'P 1'
#
loop_
_entity.id
_entity.type
_entity.pdbx_description
1 polymer ?
#
loop_
_entity_poly.entity_id
_entity_poly.type
_entity_poly.pdbx_seq_one_letter_code
_entity_poly.pdbx_strand_id
1 'polypeptide(L)'
;MRLRHLSDPDSLPALDKSFAIERPALGLAPDAPPVRILLLYGSLRARSFSRLAVEEAARLLQFFGAETRIFDPSDLPLPDQVQSDDHPAVKELRALSEWSEGQVWCSPERHGQITSVMKAQIDHLPLEMAGIRPTQGRTLAVMQVSGGS
;
A
#
# COMPACT_ATOMS: atom_id res chain seq x y z
N MET A 1 9.30 13.56 -0.89
CA MET A 1 8.11 12.69 -0.71
C MET A 1 8.14 11.62 -1.80
N ARG A 2 8.19 10.35 -1.41
CA ARG A 2 8.37 9.18 -2.31
C ARG A 2 7.05 8.55 -2.70
N LEU A 3 6.05 9.37 -2.96
CA LEU A 3 4.75 8.89 -3.43
C LEU A 3 4.78 8.69 -4.93
N ARG A 4 4.28 7.55 -5.37
CA ARG A 4 3.99 7.34 -6.78
C ARG A 4 2.63 7.93 -7.12
N HIS A 5 2.60 8.66 -8.21
CA HIS A 5 1.38 9.19 -8.80
C HIS A 5 0.85 8.24 -9.87
N LEU A 6 -0.46 8.11 -9.93
CA LEU A 6 -1.13 7.35 -10.99
C LEU A 6 -1.04 8.15 -12.30
N SER A 7 -0.62 7.48 -13.38
CA SER A 7 -0.49 8.10 -14.70
C SER A 7 -1.84 8.38 -15.36
N ASP A 8 -2.86 7.61 -15.00
CA ASP A 8 -4.20 7.73 -15.55
C ASP A 8 -5.23 7.24 -14.53
N PRO A 9 -5.58 8.11 -13.55
CA PRO A 9 -6.43 7.70 -12.42
C PRO A 9 -7.86 7.34 -12.84
N ASP A 10 -8.35 7.87 -13.96
CA ASP A 10 -9.71 7.65 -14.43
C ASP A 10 -9.83 6.44 -15.37
N SER A 11 -8.72 5.80 -15.74
CA SER A 11 -8.72 4.62 -16.57
C SER A 11 -9.06 3.36 -15.77
N LEU A 12 -10.30 2.90 -15.90
CA LEU A 12 -10.85 1.73 -15.19
C LEU A 12 -11.45 0.73 -16.17
N PRO A 13 -10.66 0.16 -17.11
CA PRO A 13 -11.18 -0.69 -18.19
C PRO A 13 -11.80 -1.99 -17.70
N ALA A 14 -11.39 -2.48 -16.53
CA ALA A 14 -11.91 -3.72 -15.94
C ALA A 14 -13.03 -3.48 -14.92
N LEU A 15 -13.45 -2.23 -14.69
CA LEU A 15 -14.50 -1.92 -13.73
C LEU A 15 -15.89 -2.19 -14.33
N ASP A 16 -16.60 -3.12 -13.74
CA ASP A 16 -18.06 -3.21 -13.92
C ASP A 16 -18.78 -2.36 -12.87
N LYS A 17 -19.36 -1.25 -13.33
CA LYS A 17 -20.04 -0.28 -12.45
C LYS A 17 -21.26 -0.86 -11.74
N SER A 18 -21.82 -2.00 -12.20
CA SER A 18 -22.91 -2.66 -11.52
C SER A 18 -22.53 -3.20 -10.14
N PHE A 19 -21.22 -3.41 -9.89
CA PHE A 19 -20.70 -3.80 -8.58
C PHE A 19 -20.32 -2.61 -7.68
N ALA A 20 -20.49 -1.37 -8.15
CA ALA A 20 -20.26 -0.20 -7.30
C ALA A 20 -21.27 -0.15 -6.16
N ILE A 21 -20.75 -0.10 -4.93
CA ILE A 21 -21.57 0.01 -3.72
C ILE A 21 -21.58 1.47 -3.30
N GLU A 22 -22.79 2.05 -3.19
CA GLU A 22 -22.95 3.41 -2.71
C GLU A 22 -22.54 3.53 -1.22
N ARG A 23 -21.90 4.65 -0.86
CA ARG A 23 -21.40 4.89 0.50
C ARG A 23 -22.43 4.66 1.61
N PRO A 24 -23.72 5.07 1.47
CA PRO A 24 -24.73 4.78 2.47
C PRO A 24 -24.98 3.30 2.70
N ALA A 25 -24.86 2.46 1.65
CA ALA A 25 -24.99 1.02 1.77
C ALA A 25 -23.83 0.37 2.56
N LEU A 26 -22.70 1.08 2.68
CA LEU A 26 -21.59 0.70 3.52
C LEU A 26 -21.71 1.22 4.97
N GLY A 27 -22.81 1.86 5.32
CA GLY A 27 -23.02 2.49 6.63
C GLY A 27 -22.21 3.77 6.85
N LEU A 28 -21.68 4.35 5.78
CA LEU A 28 -20.92 5.61 5.84
C LEU A 28 -21.85 6.81 5.66
N ALA A 29 -21.68 7.83 6.49
CA ALA A 29 -22.36 9.10 6.29
C ALA A 29 -21.95 9.73 4.94
N PRO A 30 -22.87 10.43 4.24
CA PRO A 30 -22.58 11.05 2.95
C PRO A 30 -21.38 12.03 3.00
N ASP A 31 -21.21 12.70 4.12
CA ASP A 31 -20.17 13.70 4.39
C ASP A 31 -18.94 13.11 5.14
N ALA A 32 -18.93 11.80 5.37
CA ALA A 32 -17.77 11.15 6.01
C ALA A 32 -16.48 11.39 5.19
N PRO A 33 -15.34 11.67 5.85
CA PRO A 33 -14.08 11.85 5.14
C PRO A 33 -13.70 10.58 4.35
N PRO A 34 -12.90 10.69 3.29
CA PRO A 34 -12.37 9.54 2.56
C PRO A 34 -11.59 8.61 3.49
N VAL A 35 -11.80 7.30 3.35
CA VAL A 35 -10.95 6.30 4.01
C VAL A 35 -9.55 6.37 3.41
N ARG A 36 -8.52 6.37 4.26
CA ARG A 36 -7.11 6.55 3.88
C ARG A 36 -6.43 5.20 3.74
N ILE A 37 -5.96 4.89 2.55
CA ILE A 37 -5.36 3.59 2.22
C ILE A 37 -3.91 3.77 1.77
N LEU A 38 -2.99 3.10 2.46
CA LEU A 38 -1.59 2.96 2.03
C LEU A 38 -1.42 1.72 1.18
N LEU A 39 -0.73 1.85 0.04
CA LEU A 39 -0.41 0.72 -0.82
C LEU A 39 1.10 0.52 -0.92
N LEU A 40 1.54 -0.74 -0.75
CA LEU A 40 2.93 -1.17 -0.81
C LEU A 40 3.11 -2.20 -1.93
N TYR A 41 4.26 -2.14 -2.63
CA TYR A 41 4.61 -3.12 -3.65
C TYR A 41 6.03 -3.68 -3.47
N GLY A 42 6.24 -4.95 -3.79
CA GLY A 42 7.45 -5.72 -3.48
C GLY A 42 8.45 -5.85 -4.62
N SER A 43 8.62 -4.85 -5.51
CA SER A 43 9.57 -4.99 -6.63
C SER A 43 10.13 -3.65 -7.10
N LEU A 44 11.45 -3.59 -7.32
CA LEU A 44 12.15 -2.42 -7.87
C LEU A 44 12.38 -2.50 -9.39
N ARG A 45 11.85 -3.54 -10.06
CA ARG A 45 12.02 -3.66 -11.52
C ARG A 45 11.28 -2.54 -12.24
N ALA A 46 11.85 -2.02 -13.33
CA ALA A 46 11.22 -1.01 -14.18
C ALA A 46 9.83 -1.45 -14.64
N ARG A 47 9.69 -2.71 -15.08
CA ARG A 47 8.39 -3.35 -15.34
C ARG A 47 8.07 -4.28 -14.18
N SER A 48 7.31 -3.80 -13.22
CA SER A 48 6.90 -4.55 -12.03
C SER A 48 5.41 -4.83 -12.06
N PHE A 49 5.02 -6.10 -12.16
CA PHE A 49 3.61 -6.49 -12.14
C PHE A 49 2.96 -6.25 -10.79
N SER A 50 3.68 -6.40 -9.68
CA SER A 50 3.15 -6.06 -8.35
C SER A 50 2.88 -4.55 -8.21
N ARG A 51 3.72 -3.70 -8.81
CA ARG A 51 3.46 -2.27 -8.87
C ARG A 51 2.23 -1.96 -9.72
N LEU A 52 2.13 -2.53 -10.92
CA LEU A 52 0.96 -2.34 -11.80
C LEU A 52 -0.34 -2.78 -11.11
N ALA A 53 -0.32 -3.91 -10.39
CA ALA A 53 -1.47 -4.37 -9.62
C ALA A 53 -1.85 -3.40 -8.49
N VAL A 54 -0.86 -2.82 -7.81
CA VAL A 54 -1.08 -1.79 -6.78
C VAL A 54 -1.63 -0.50 -7.38
N GLU A 55 -1.12 -0.07 -8.52
CA GLU A 55 -1.61 1.11 -9.23
C GLU A 55 -3.07 0.92 -9.67
N GLU A 56 -3.44 -0.27 -10.14
CA GLU A 56 -4.84 -0.60 -10.48
C GLU A 56 -5.73 -0.64 -9.24
N ALA A 57 -5.27 -1.28 -8.16
CA ALA A 57 -5.99 -1.26 -6.88
C ALA A 57 -6.21 0.16 -6.37
N ALA A 58 -5.22 1.05 -6.52
CA ALA A 58 -5.37 2.44 -6.13
C ALA A 58 -6.44 3.17 -6.95
N ARG A 59 -6.50 2.95 -8.28
CA ARG A 59 -7.57 3.53 -9.13
C ARG A 59 -8.95 3.07 -8.69
N LEU A 60 -9.11 1.77 -8.45
CA LEU A 60 -10.40 1.21 -7.99
C LEU A 60 -10.78 1.78 -6.62
N LEU A 61 -9.85 1.86 -5.68
CA LEU A 61 -10.10 2.44 -4.36
C LEU A 61 -10.48 3.92 -4.44
N GLN A 62 -9.83 4.70 -5.30
CA GLN A 62 -10.19 6.10 -5.55
C GLN A 62 -11.58 6.22 -6.17
N PHE A 63 -11.94 5.34 -7.11
CA PHE A 63 -13.29 5.28 -7.67
C PHE A 63 -14.35 5.03 -6.57
N PHE A 64 -14.05 4.20 -5.57
CA PHE A 64 -14.90 3.99 -4.40
C PHE A 64 -14.80 5.08 -3.33
N GLY A 65 -14.09 6.17 -3.61
CA GLY A 65 -14.02 7.34 -2.74
C GLY A 65 -12.97 7.28 -1.64
N ALA A 66 -11.98 6.38 -1.73
CA ALA A 66 -10.85 6.36 -0.81
C ALA A 66 -9.77 7.38 -1.21
N GLU A 67 -9.04 7.92 -0.23
CA GLU A 67 -7.76 8.59 -0.46
C GLU A 67 -6.64 7.55 -0.44
N THR A 68 -5.85 7.47 -1.51
CA THR A 68 -4.78 6.46 -1.62
C THR A 68 -3.41 7.08 -1.70
N ARG A 69 -2.41 6.43 -1.10
CA ARG A 69 -1.00 6.76 -1.25
C ARG A 69 -0.20 5.49 -1.53
N ILE A 70 0.64 5.54 -2.56
CA ILE A 70 1.53 4.44 -2.93
C ILE A 70 2.95 4.81 -2.52
N PHE A 71 3.56 4.03 -1.63
CA PHE A 71 4.95 4.24 -1.22
C PHE A 71 5.92 3.69 -2.28
N ASP A 72 6.98 4.44 -2.61
CA ASP A 72 8.06 3.97 -3.49
C ASP A 72 9.22 3.43 -2.65
N PRO A 73 9.48 2.11 -2.67
CA PRO A 73 10.54 1.50 -1.87
C PRO A 73 11.95 1.63 -2.46
N SER A 74 12.16 2.41 -3.54
CA SER A 74 13.42 2.44 -4.28
C SER A 74 14.64 2.80 -3.44
N ASP A 75 14.47 3.68 -2.45
CA ASP A 75 15.58 4.14 -1.58
C ASP A 75 15.41 3.63 -0.15
N LEU A 76 14.55 2.66 0.08
CA LEU A 76 14.39 2.07 1.40
C LEU A 76 15.61 1.17 1.69
N PRO A 77 16.37 1.42 2.78
CA PRO A 77 17.47 0.56 3.14
C PRO A 77 16.98 -0.81 3.59
N LEU A 78 17.84 -1.81 3.57
CA LEU A 78 17.53 -3.04 4.29
C LEU A 78 17.64 -2.78 5.80
N PRO A 79 16.83 -3.45 6.62
CA PRO A 79 17.00 -3.45 8.07
C PRO A 79 18.44 -3.84 8.44
N ASP A 80 18.95 -3.31 9.51
CA ASP A 80 20.30 -3.57 10.06
C ASP A 80 21.49 -3.00 9.25
N GLN A 81 21.28 -2.42 8.08
CA GLN A 81 22.36 -1.79 7.29
C GLN A 81 22.64 -0.34 7.66
N VAL A 82 21.68 0.35 8.26
CA VAL A 82 21.78 1.75 8.73
C VAL A 82 21.05 1.90 10.03
N GLN A 83 21.35 2.96 10.78
CA GLN A 83 20.48 3.40 11.87
C GLN A 83 19.15 3.81 11.23
N SER A 84 18.26 2.83 11.08
CA SER A 84 17.06 2.90 10.25
C SER A 84 16.11 4.00 10.69
N ASP A 85 16.08 4.33 11.97
CA ASP A 85 15.16 5.32 12.53
C ASP A 85 15.37 6.73 11.96
N ASP A 86 16.57 7.05 11.53
CA ASP A 86 16.90 8.37 10.99
C ASP A 86 16.83 8.45 9.46
N HIS A 87 16.72 7.31 8.77
CA HIS A 87 16.68 7.31 7.31
C HIS A 87 15.37 7.95 6.77
N PRO A 88 15.43 8.93 5.85
CA PRO A 88 14.24 9.66 5.38
C PRO A 88 13.16 8.75 4.81
N ALA A 89 13.52 7.70 4.06
CA ALA A 89 12.55 6.76 3.49
C ALA A 89 11.83 5.93 4.58
N VAL A 90 12.52 5.60 5.67
CA VAL A 90 11.93 4.88 6.81
C VAL A 90 10.95 5.78 7.56
N LYS A 91 11.34 7.03 7.84
CA LYS A 91 10.45 8.02 8.46
C LYS A 91 9.18 8.25 7.63
N GLU A 92 9.34 8.35 6.31
CA GLU A 92 8.20 8.54 5.40
C GLU A 92 7.28 7.31 5.38
N LEU A 93 7.83 6.09 5.30
CA LEU A 93 7.04 4.86 5.33
C LEU A 93 6.23 4.74 6.64
N ARG A 94 6.86 5.04 7.77
CA ARG A 94 6.21 5.03 9.09
C ARG A 94 5.09 6.07 9.18
N ALA A 95 5.35 7.30 8.74
CA ALA A 95 4.36 8.36 8.70
C ALA A 95 3.15 8.02 7.80
N LEU A 96 3.40 7.38 6.64
CA LEU A 96 2.34 6.90 5.75
C LEU A 96 1.55 5.74 6.39
N SER A 97 2.22 4.86 7.11
CA SER A 97 1.54 3.80 7.86
C SER A 97 0.65 4.36 8.95
N GLU A 98 1.11 5.35 9.69
CA GLU A 98 0.30 6.03 10.72
C GLU A 98 -0.88 6.81 10.12
N TRP A 99 -0.67 7.44 8.98
CA TRP A 99 -1.71 8.17 8.26
C TRP A 99 -2.84 7.26 7.77
N SER A 100 -2.53 6.03 7.38
CA SER A 100 -3.50 5.10 6.76
C SER A 100 -4.45 4.48 7.78
N GLU A 101 -5.67 4.19 7.38
CA GLU A 101 -6.68 3.43 8.13
C GLU A 101 -6.75 1.97 7.67
N GLY A 102 -6.28 1.72 6.45
CA GLY A 102 -6.11 0.38 5.88
C GLY A 102 -4.91 0.33 4.95
N GLN A 103 -4.46 -0.87 4.63
CA GLN A 103 -3.30 -1.05 3.76
C GLN A 103 -3.56 -2.14 2.72
N VAL A 104 -2.90 -2.02 1.56
CA VAL A 104 -2.85 -3.05 0.51
C VAL A 104 -1.38 -3.37 0.24
N TRP A 105 -1.01 -4.63 0.40
CA TRP A 105 0.34 -5.10 0.15
C TRP A 105 0.36 -6.05 -1.05
N CYS A 106 1.17 -5.76 -2.06
CA CYS A 106 1.32 -6.62 -3.23
C CYS A 106 2.77 -7.06 -3.41
N SER A 107 3.05 -8.35 -3.24
CA SER A 107 4.38 -8.89 -3.44
C SER A 107 4.43 -9.83 -4.63
N PRO A 108 5.50 -9.77 -5.45
CA PRO A 108 5.84 -10.93 -6.28
C PRO A 108 6.20 -12.12 -5.39
N GLU A 109 5.88 -13.31 -5.88
CA GLU A 109 6.36 -14.54 -5.26
C GLU A 109 7.79 -14.83 -5.74
N ARG A 110 8.66 -15.21 -4.79
CA ARG A 110 9.99 -15.77 -5.05
C ARG A 110 10.23 -16.96 -4.13
N HIS A 111 10.42 -18.13 -4.72
CA HIS A 111 10.67 -19.37 -3.96
C HIS A 111 9.61 -19.64 -2.88
N GLY A 112 8.34 -19.40 -3.22
CA GLY A 112 7.21 -19.60 -2.31
C GLY A 112 7.08 -18.53 -1.21
N GLN A 113 7.81 -17.42 -1.30
CA GLN A 113 7.85 -16.37 -0.28
C GLN A 113 7.65 -14.97 -0.87
N ILE A 114 7.37 -14.01 0.01
CA ILE A 114 7.40 -12.58 -0.34
C ILE A 114 8.83 -12.16 -0.67
N THR A 115 8.98 -11.11 -1.47
CA THR A 115 10.30 -10.60 -1.83
C THR A 115 10.99 -9.88 -0.66
N SER A 116 12.32 -9.78 -0.71
CA SER A 116 13.11 -8.97 0.23
C SER A 116 12.67 -7.50 0.25
N VAL A 117 12.25 -6.95 -0.91
CA VAL A 117 11.74 -5.58 -1.01
C VAL A 117 10.45 -5.41 -0.21
N MET A 118 9.52 -6.36 -0.26
CA MET A 118 8.31 -6.32 0.56
C MET A 118 8.65 -6.54 2.03
N LYS A 119 9.50 -7.53 2.33
CA LYS A 119 9.89 -7.84 3.70
C LYS A 119 10.58 -6.65 4.38
N ALA A 120 11.47 -5.94 3.68
CA ALA A 120 12.11 -4.74 4.21
C ALA A 120 11.11 -3.65 4.59
N GLN A 121 10.06 -3.43 3.77
CA GLN A 121 8.99 -2.49 4.13
C GLN A 121 8.28 -2.91 5.42
N ILE A 122 7.95 -4.20 5.54
CA ILE A 122 7.28 -4.73 6.74
C ILE A 122 8.19 -4.59 7.98
N ASP A 123 9.48 -4.91 7.85
CA ASP A 123 10.43 -4.89 8.97
C ASP A 123 10.74 -3.47 9.47
N HIS A 124 10.54 -2.45 8.64
CA HIS A 124 10.66 -1.06 9.05
C HIS A 124 9.41 -0.50 9.75
N LEU A 125 8.27 -1.21 9.71
CA LEU A 125 7.08 -0.81 10.45
C LEU A 125 7.26 -1.25 11.91
N PRO A 126 7.22 -0.33 12.88
CA PRO A 126 7.45 -0.68 14.27
C PRO A 126 6.30 -1.51 14.83
N LEU A 127 6.61 -2.53 15.62
CA LEU A 127 5.61 -3.30 16.38
C LEU A 127 4.96 -2.43 17.45
N GLU A 128 5.73 -1.51 18.03
CA GLU A 128 5.29 -0.64 19.11
C GLU A 128 5.96 0.73 19.01
N MET A 129 5.20 1.77 19.25
CA MET A 129 5.67 3.15 19.40
C MET A 129 5.04 3.73 20.66
N ALA A 130 5.86 4.03 21.67
CA ALA A 130 5.43 4.64 22.94
C ALA A 130 4.24 3.90 23.60
N GLY A 131 4.27 2.56 23.63
CA GLY A 131 3.23 1.73 24.25
C GLY A 131 2.00 1.49 23.37
N ILE A 132 1.99 1.99 22.14
CA ILE A 132 0.90 1.82 21.18
C ILE A 132 1.38 0.96 20.00
N ARG A 133 0.54 0.04 19.53
CA ARG A 133 0.78 -0.70 18.29
C ARG A 133 0.23 0.09 17.10
N PRO A 134 1.08 0.68 16.25
CA PRO A 134 0.63 1.59 15.18
C PRO A 134 -0.30 0.93 14.16
N THR A 135 -0.21 -0.39 14.01
CA THR A 135 -1.03 -1.16 13.06
C THR A 135 -2.31 -1.75 13.69
N GLN A 136 -2.51 -1.58 14.99
CA GLN A 136 -3.68 -2.13 15.67
C GLN A 136 -4.97 -1.45 15.17
N GLY A 137 -5.99 -2.28 14.88
CA GLY A 137 -7.29 -1.81 14.40
C GLY A 137 -7.33 -1.43 12.92
N ARG A 138 -6.23 -1.59 12.19
CA ARG A 138 -6.16 -1.33 10.74
C ARG A 138 -6.43 -2.61 9.95
N THR A 139 -7.09 -2.46 8.80
CA THR A 139 -7.34 -3.57 7.88
C THR A 139 -6.16 -3.76 6.92
N LEU A 140 -5.93 -4.99 6.49
CA LEU A 140 -4.91 -5.34 5.52
C LEU A 140 -5.49 -6.23 4.43
N ALA A 141 -5.32 -5.85 3.17
CA ALA A 141 -5.50 -6.70 2.01
C ALA A 141 -4.14 -7.11 1.44
N VAL A 142 -3.99 -8.37 1.07
CA VAL A 142 -2.76 -8.92 0.49
C VAL A 142 -3.03 -9.40 -0.92
N MET A 143 -2.15 -9.02 -1.85
CA MET A 143 -2.13 -9.47 -3.23
C MET A 143 -0.80 -10.15 -3.52
N GLN A 144 -0.83 -11.23 -4.30
CA GLN A 144 0.37 -11.92 -4.78
C GLN A 144 0.40 -11.94 -6.29
N VAL A 145 1.58 -11.74 -6.85
CA VAL A 145 1.84 -11.88 -8.28
C VAL A 145 2.83 -13.01 -8.47
N SER A 146 2.40 -14.05 -9.19
CA SER A 146 3.22 -15.20 -9.58
C SER A 146 3.21 -15.36 -11.09
N GLY A 147 4.36 -15.80 -11.66
CA GLY A 147 4.48 -16.03 -13.09
C GLY A 147 3.86 -17.35 -13.57
N GLY A 148 3.27 -18.11 -12.67
CA GLY A 148 2.88 -19.48 -12.92
C GLY A 148 4.07 -20.45 -12.86
N SER A 149 3.83 -21.67 -12.54
CA SER A 149 4.76 -22.79 -12.61
C SER A 149 4.42 -23.66 -13.83
#